data_b1b9913911f884c560aa7ee484a7ebf1
#
_entry.id   b1b9913911f884c560aa7ee484a7ebf1
#
_cell.length_a   1.000
_cell.length_b   1.000
_cell.length_c   1.000
_cell.angle_alpha   90.00
_cell.angle_beta   90.00
_cell.angle_gamma   90.00
#
_symmetry.space_group_name_H-M   'P 1'
#
loop_
_entity.id
_entity.type
_entity.pdbx_description
1 polymer ?
#
loop_
_entity_poly.entity_id
_entity_poly.type
_entity_poly.pdbx_seq_one_letter_code
_entity_poly.pdbx_strand_id
1 'polypeptide(L)'
;MRKIDFDIINPDFLYVMDEHAQFCFDNEERGFFWHPIYKHWIIFSMDKLKEASRMNETFSLAKTSPAPFDPTPLGGIWRAGYALTLREGPHHHLAKKHSLDWIKRRAGDFTEIFKGNLNKWLNQIPRGESFKSYDYIGRIVTDTQIQTIEFPFHDVDVTEDHVKDGFHEWMRPGNVFSNFNPDFDYDKPVAETTEFYHMFARIVKESLEYYMLEERDADTMINMAYNLSDKQWEYNDNPRIMGYMFIQSLWTVVIPTFALSMYQDLCMNLCKYPDIVKRIRDDRSLVTKFARESMRLAPLKGGIRDITETVDYHGYKFDQNGRVLLYTYGANRDPKYFKDPLEFKLERDDEPLPVTLAYGPHHCTGDFLVKHFLEIIINNMLDRFETFEITRKPELLPAMFGSTTVFKDLEFKFS
;
A
#
# COMPACT_ATOMS: atom_id res chain seq x y z
N MET A 1 18.49 -4.35 30.21
CA MET A 1 18.07 -4.08 28.82
C MET A 1 16.93 -5.04 28.47
N ARG A 2 15.67 -4.61 28.40
CA ARG A 2 14.61 -5.42 27.82
C ARG A 2 14.99 -5.65 26.36
N LYS A 3 15.15 -6.91 25.94
CA LYS A 3 15.24 -7.26 24.52
C LYS A 3 14.01 -6.71 23.84
N ILE A 4 14.19 -5.82 22.86
CA ILE A 4 13.08 -5.45 22.00
C ILE A 4 12.84 -6.68 21.13
N ASP A 5 11.76 -7.40 21.41
CA ASP A 5 11.21 -8.34 20.44
C ASP A 5 10.53 -7.52 19.35
N PHE A 6 11.36 -6.94 18.49
CA PHE A 6 10.93 -6.17 17.32
C PHE A 6 10.59 -7.18 16.22
N ASP A 7 9.57 -7.98 16.47
CA ASP A 7 9.10 -8.92 15.47
C ASP A 7 8.04 -8.26 14.59
N ILE A 8 8.48 -7.62 13.49
CA ILE A 8 7.59 -6.96 12.51
C ILE A 8 6.58 -7.96 11.92
N ILE A 9 6.88 -9.24 12.02
CA ILE A 9 6.07 -10.35 11.48
C ILE A 9 5.11 -10.87 12.54
N ASN A 10 5.47 -10.73 13.83
CA ASN A 10 4.60 -11.17 14.91
C ASN A 10 3.31 -10.32 14.92
N PRO A 11 2.12 -10.94 14.84
CA PRO A 11 0.85 -10.23 14.99
C PRO A 11 0.78 -9.36 16.25
N ASP A 12 1.35 -9.83 17.37
CA ASP A 12 1.35 -9.10 18.62
C ASP A 12 2.16 -7.80 18.57
N PHE A 13 3.19 -7.73 17.71
CA PHE A 13 3.94 -6.50 17.49
C PHE A 13 3.06 -5.35 17.01
N LEU A 14 2.05 -5.64 16.21
CA LEU A 14 1.17 -4.64 15.62
C LEU A 14 0.32 -3.90 16.66
N TYR A 15 0.07 -4.53 17.82
CA TYR A 15 -0.63 -3.90 18.94
C TYR A 15 0.26 -2.99 19.78
N VAL A 16 1.58 -3.14 19.66
CA VAL A 16 2.59 -2.39 20.44
C VAL A 16 3.49 -1.52 19.57
N MET A 17 3.07 -1.22 18.35
CA MET A 17 3.89 -0.44 17.41
C MET A 17 4.23 0.96 17.93
N ASP A 18 3.31 1.61 18.64
CA ASP A 18 3.55 2.93 19.22
C ASP A 18 4.57 2.87 20.35
N GLU A 19 4.47 1.87 21.26
CA GLU A 19 5.46 1.65 22.31
C GLU A 19 6.83 1.32 21.73
N HIS A 20 6.87 0.59 20.61
CA HIS A 20 8.11 0.31 19.89
C HIS A 20 8.72 1.56 19.28
N ALA A 21 7.92 2.40 18.65
CA ALA A 21 8.40 3.66 18.10
C ALA A 21 8.97 4.55 19.23
N GLN A 22 8.25 4.69 20.32
CA GLN A 22 8.71 5.43 21.50
C GLN A 22 10.01 4.84 22.05
N PHE A 23 10.06 3.50 22.21
CA PHE A 23 11.28 2.84 22.68
C PHE A 23 12.49 3.10 21.79
N CYS A 24 12.33 3.13 20.47
CA CYS A 24 13.41 3.46 19.55
C CYS A 24 13.98 4.85 19.84
N PHE A 25 13.11 5.85 20.00
CA PHE A 25 13.56 7.23 20.30
C PHE A 25 14.15 7.39 21.69
N ASP A 26 13.67 6.65 22.68
CA ASP A 26 14.17 6.71 24.05
C ASP A 26 15.55 6.05 24.23
N ASN A 27 15.91 5.11 23.35
CA ASN A 27 17.10 4.27 23.54
C ASN A 27 18.15 4.39 22.42
N GLU A 28 17.83 4.99 21.26
CA GLU A 28 18.71 5.05 20.11
C GLU A 28 18.78 6.46 19.50
N GLU A 29 19.66 7.30 20.06
CA GLU A 29 19.88 8.68 19.60
C GLU A 29 20.34 8.79 18.14
N ARG A 30 20.95 7.71 17.60
CA ARG A 30 21.45 7.65 16.21
C ARG A 30 20.34 7.68 15.16
N GLY A 31 19.11 7.30 15.52
CA GLY A 31 17.96 7.20 14.62
C GLY A 31 17.94 5.94 13.75
N PHE A 32 18.82 4.97 14.05
CA PHE A 32 18.88 3.65 13.44
C PHE A 32 19.56 2.63 14.36
N PHE A 33 19.25 1.33 14.18
CA PHE A 33 19.89 0.25 14.93
C PHE A 33 19.94 -1.03 14.11
N TRP A 34 20.83 -1.98 14.51
CA TRP A 34 20.88 -3.32 13.95
C TRP A 34 19.92 -4.24 14.69
N HIS A 35 19.05 -4.92 13.93
CA HIS A 35 18.12 -5.89 14.48
C HIS A 35 18.72 -7.29 14.42
N PRO A 36 19.05 -7.94 15.56
CA PRO A 36 19.83 -9.16 15.58
C PRO A 36 19.09 -10.41 15.09
N ILE A 37 17.76 -10.44 15.22
CA ILE A 37 16.94 -11.58 14.79
C ILE A 37 16.76 -11.55 13.27
N TYR A 38 16.34 -10.40 12.71
CA TYR A 38 16.14 -10.26 11.25
C TYR A 38 17.43 -10.02 10.48
N LYS A 39 18.53 -9.73 11.18
CA LYS A 39 19.80 -9.35 10.54
C LYS A 39 19.63 -8.23 9.53
N HIS A 40 18.87 -7.21 9.95
CA HIS A 40 18.58 -6.02 9.17
C HIS A 40 18.91 -4.76 9.97
N TRP A 41 19.31 -3.71 9.29
CA TRP A 41 19.32 -2.37 9.83
C TRP A 41 17.89 -1.80 9.82
N ILE A 42 17.50 -1.10 10.88
CA ILE A 42 16.24 -0.39 10.98
C ILE A 42 16.55 1.09 11.08
N ILE A 43 16.10 1.88 10.12
CA ILE A 43 16.23 3.34 10.12
C ILE A 43 14.85 3.92 10.43
N PHE A 44 14.72 4.58 11.57
CA PHE A 44 13.43 5.01 12.13
C PHE A 44 13.29 6.52 12.33
N SER A 45 14.39 7.30 12.42
CA SER A 45 14.28 8.75 12.52
C SER A 45 14.02 9.40 11.16
N MET A 46 13.28 10.50 11.15
CA MET A 46 12.86 11.20 9.93
C MET A 46 14.04 11.65 9.07
N ASP A 47 15.07 12.24 9.69
CA ASP A 47 16.25 12.72 8.96
C ASP A 47 16.99 11.58 8.27
N LYS A 48 17.28 10.52 9.04
CA LYS A 48 18.03 9.37 8.54
C LYS A 48 17.25 8.61 7.48
N LEU A 49 15.94 8.49 7.65
CA LEU A 49 15.08 7.87 6.65
C LEU A 49 15.08 8.68 5.35
N LYS A 50 14.95 10.00 5.43
CA LYS A 50 15.00 10.86 4.24
C LYS A 50 16.35 10.81 3.53
N GLU A 51 17.44 10.77 4.30
CA GLU A 51 18.79 10.60 3.77
C GLU A 51 18.93 9.26 3.04
N ALA A 52 18.64 8.15 3.74
CA ALA A 52 18.73 6.80 3.18
C ALA A 52 17.81 6.61 1.95
N SER A 53 16.62 7.22 1.96
CA SER A 53 15.71 7.17 0.81
C SER A 53 16.25 7.82 -0.45
N ARG A 54 17.23 8.73 -0.34
CA ARG A 54 17.91 9.35 -1.50
C ARG A 54 19.10 8.53 -1.98
N MET A 55 19.62 7.63 -1.14
CA MET A 55 20.71 6.73 -1.46
C MET A 55 20.18 5.45 -2.15
N ASN A 56 19.29 5.62 -3.12
CA ASN A 56 18.54 4.52 -3.72
C ASN A 56 19.39 3.57 -4.55
N GLU A 57 20.57 3.98 -5.01
CA GLU A 57 21.53 3.09 -5.67
C GLU A 57 22.24 2.17 -4.64
N THR A 58 22.52 2.69 -3.45
CA THR A 58 23.13 1.94 -2.34
C THR A 58 22.09 1.12 -1.56
N PHE A 59 20.94 1.76 -1.23
CA PHE A 59 19.80 1.13 -0.57
C PHE A 59 18.69 0.87 -1.59
N SER A 60 18.83 -0.19 -2.36
CA SER A 60 18.05 -0.43 -3.57
C SER A 60 16.84 -1.32 -3.33
N LEU A 61 15.74 -1.00 -4.01
CA LEU A 61 14.61 -1.91 -4.16
C LEU A 61 14.83 -2.97 -5.23
N ALA A 62 15.74 -2.74 -6.17
CA ALA A 62 15.90 -3.57 -7.36
C ALA A 62 16.33 -5.03 -7.06
N LYS A 63 16.90 -5.27 -5.89
CA LYS A 63 17.35 -6.61 -5.46
C LYS A 63 16.44 -7.22 -4.39
N THR A 64 15.50 -6.48 -3.85
CA THR A 64 14.59 -6.96 -2.81
C THR A 64 13.51 -7.91 -3.32
N SER A 65 13.73 -8.62 -4.40
CA SER A 65 12.82 -9.70 -4.76
C SER A 65 12.85 -10.76 -3.66
N PRO A 66 11.81 -10.91 -2.85
CA PRO A 66 11.81 -11.85 -1.74
C PRO A 66 11.59 -13.28 -2.22
N ALA A 67 11.14 -13.44 -3.46
CA ALA A 67 10.94 -14.76 -4.01
C ALA A 67 12.28 -15.28 -4.50
N PRO A 68 12.83 -16.35 -3.88
CA PRO A 68 13.68 -17.24 -4.63
C PRO A 68 12.91 -17.59 -5.90
N PHE A 69 13.61 -17.93 -6.95
CA PHE A 69 13.08 -18.28 -8.25
C PHE A 69 11.85 -19.19 -8.12
N ASP A 70 10.68 -18.59 -7.94
CA ASP A 70 9.41 -19.31 -7.94
C ASP A 70 9.00 -19.47 -9.40
N PRO A 71 9.01 -20.69 -9.95
CA PRO A 71 8.57 -20.96 -11.31
C PRO A 71 7.07 -20.85 -11.47
N THR A 72 6.31 -20.62 -10.39
CA THR A 72 4.87 -20.47 -10.46
C THR A 72 4.49 -19.18 -11.19
N PRO A 73 3.29 -19.12 -11.80
CA PRO A 73 2.76 -17.89 -12.37
C PRO A 73 2.77 -16.72 -11.39
N LEU A 74 2.58 -16.97 -10.07
CA LEU A 74 2.68 -15.96 -9.01
C LEU A 74 4.10 -15.39 -8.87
N GLY A 75 5.13 -16.21 -8.94
CA GLY A 75 6.53 -15.75 -8.93
C GLY A 75 6.83 -14.82 -10.12
N GLY A 76 6.24 -15.08 -11.27
CA GLY A 76 6.28 -14.20 -12.43
C GLY A 76 5.64 -12.84 -12.14
N ILE A 77 4.45 -12.81 -11.54
CA ILE A 77 3.74 -11.59 -11.14
C ILE A 77 4.58 -10.74 -10.20
N TRP A 78 5.14 -11.36 -9.17
CA TRP A 78 5.99 -10.69 -8.22
C TRP A 78 7.18 -10.01 -8.88
N ARG A 79 7.86 -10.70 -9.78
CA ARG A 79 9.04 -10.16 -10.47
C ARG A 79 8.76 -8.93 -11.30
N ALA A 80 7.57 -8.78 -11.76
CA ALA A 80 7.24 -7.78 -12.72
C ALA A 80 6.57 -6.54 -12.14
N GLY A 81 5.78 -6.66 -11.11
CA GLY A 81 5.33 -5.50 -10.37
C GLY A 81 6.47 -4.75 -9.75
N TYR A 82 7.48 -5.48 -9.52
CA TYR A 82 8.77 -4.98 -9.17
C TYR A 82 9.45 -4.16 -10.30
N ALA A 83 9.11 -4.36 -11.55
CA ALA A 83 9.77 -3.67 -12.65
C ALA A 83 9.65 -2.15 -12.59
N LEU A 84 8.54 -1.60 -12.08
CA LEU A 84 8.36 -0.15 -11.94
C LEU A 84 8.77 0.40 -10.59
N THR A 85 8.44 -0.33 -9.53
CA THR A 85 8.68 0.12 -8.16
C THR A 85 10.07 -0.25 -7.66
N LEU A 86 10.71 -1.26 -8.25
CA LEU A 86 11.97 -1.83 -7.76
C LEU A 86 13.17 -1.55 -8.65
N ARG A 87 13.03 -0.75 -9.69
CA ARG A 87 14.18 -0.30 -10.47
C ARG A 87 14.74 1.00 -9.93
N GLU A 88 16.01 1.17 -10.17
CA GLU A 88 16.74 2.39 -9.85
C GLU A 88 17.19 3.12 -11.12
N GLY A 89 17.64 4.36 -10.96
CA GLY A 89 18.23 5.13 -12.02
C GLY A 89 17.26 5.61 -13.11
N PRO A 90 17.76 5.79 -14.36
CA PRO A 90 16.98 6.40 -15.46
C PRO A 90 15.69 5.66 -15.80
N HIS A 91 15.69 4.34 -15.74
CA HIS A 91 14.53 3.50 -16.04
C HIS A 91 13.39 3.73 -15.04
N HIS A 92 13.70 3.79 -13.74
CA HIS A 92 12.72 4.11 -12.71
C HIS A 92 12.14 5.52 -12.94
N HIS A 93 12.98 6.52 -13.21
CA HIS A 93 12.52 7.89 -13.46
C HIS A 93 11.56 7.97 -14.63
N LEU A 94 11.91 7.31 -15.73
CA LEU A 94 11.07 7.29 -16.94
C LEU A 94 9.71 6.62 -16.66
N ALA A 95 9.73 5.44 -16.07
CA ALA A 95 8.53 4.69 -15.75
C ALA A 95 7.64 5.47 -14.77
N LYS A 96 8.23 6.07 -13.73
CA LYS A 96 7.53 6.90 -12.78
C LYS A 96 6.90 8.14 -13.42
N LYS A 97 7.63 8.83 -14.28
CA LYS A 97 7.11 10.00 -15.00
C LYS A 97 5.88 9.64 -15.84
N HIS A 98 5.98 8.60 -16.67
CA HIS A 98 4.87 8.19 -17.52
C HIS A 98 3.66 7.71 -16.70
N SER A 99 3.89 6.95 -15.63
CA SER A 99 2.81 6.52 -14.72
C SER A 99 2.13 7.72 -14.07
N LEU A 100 2.90 8.70 -13.59
CA LEU A 100 2.36 9.90 -12.96
C LEU A 100 1.56 10.75 -13.96
N ASP A 101 2.07 10.93 -15.18
CA ASP A 101 1.40 11.70 -16.22
C ASP A 101 0.08 11.02 -16.63
N TRP A 102 0.08 9.69 -16.76
CA TRP A 102 -1.13 8.92 -17.04
C TRP A 102 -2.16 9.02 -15.91
N ILE A 103 -1.75 8.78 -14.66
CA ILE A 103 -2.63 8.89 -13.48
C ILE A 103 -3.24 10.31 -13.39
N LYS A 104 -2.44 11.35 -13.64
CA LYS A 104 -2.95 12.73 -13.61
C LYS A 104 -4.00 13.00 -14.69
N ARG A 105 -3.80 12.50 -15.91
CA ARG A 105 -4.79 12.65 -16.99
C ARG A 105 -6.11 11.95 -16.64
N ARG A 106 -6.04 10.78 -16.00
CA ARG A 106 -7.19 9.95 -15.65
C ARG A 106 -7.76 10.22 -14.26
N ALA A 107 -7.18 11.16 -13.52
CA ALA A 107 -7.59 11.41 -12.12
C ALA A 107 -9.07 11.74 -11.94
N GLY A 108 -9.66 12.46 -12.91
CA GLY A 108 -11.09 12.77 -12.94
C GLY A 108 -11.94 11.50 -13.03
N ASP A 109 -11.63 10.63 -13.98
CA ASP A 109 -12.36 9.38 -14.20
C ASP A 109 -12.22 8.46 -13.00
N PHE A 110 -11.01 8.31 -12.45
CA PHE A 110 -10.76 7.53 -11.24
C PHE A 110 -11.55 8.05 -10.05
N THR A 111 -11.67 9.36 -9.94
CA THR A 111 -12.47 9.99 -8.88
C THR A 111 -13.96 9.67 -9.02
N GLU A 112 -14.50 9.70 -10.23
CA GLU A 112 -15.92 9.39 -10.47
C GLU A 112 -16.21 7.90 -10.26
N ILE A 113 -15.34 7.00 -10.71
CA ILE A 113 -15.43 5.56 -10.42
C ILE A 113 -15.41 5.33 -8.92
N PHE A 114 -14.47 5.96 -8.21
CA PHE A 114 -14.35 5.84 -6.76
C PHE A 114 -15.61 6.34 -6.03
N LYS A 115 -16.11 7.50 -6.37
CA LYS A 115 -17.36 8.05 -5.80
C LYS A 115 -18.57 7.15 -6.05
N GLY A 116 -18.66 6.58 -7.26
CA GLY A 116 -19.73 5.65 -7.61
C GLY A 116 -19.72 4.42 -6.70
N ASN A 117 -18.56 3.79 -6.54
CA ASN A 117 -18.41 2.63 -5.67
C ASN A 117 -18.57 2.98 -4.19
N LEU A 118 -18.02 4.10 -3.75
CA LEU A 118 -18.20 4.59 -2.39
C LEU A 118 -19.69 4.77 -2.06
N ASN A 119 -20.43 5.47 -2.91
CA ASN A 119 -21.87 5.69 -2.73
C ASN A 119 -22.65 4.37 -2.74
N LYS A 120 -22.34 3.47 -3.68
CA LYS A 120 -22.98 2.16 -3.77
C LYS A 120 -22.85 1.40 -2.45
N TRP A 121 -21.63 1.26 -1.96
CA TRP A 121 -21.36 0.39 -0.82
C TRP A 121 -21.69 1.04 0.53
N LEU A 122 -21.49 2.34 0.70
CA LEU A 122 -21.91 3.04 1.93
C LEU A 122 -23.43 3.04 2.11
N ASN A 123 -24.21 3.09 1.02
CA ASN A 123 -25.67 3.02 1.09
C ASN A 123 -26.20 1.63 1.48
N GLN A 124 -25.38 0.58 1.35
CA GLN A 124 -25.74 -0.78 1.71
C GLN A 124 -25.34 -1.13 3.16
N ILE A 125 -24.54 -0.30 3.83
CA ILE A 125 -24.17 -0.53 5.23
C ILE A 125 -25.42 -0.56 6.10
N PRO A 126 -25.66 -1.64 6.88
CA PRO A 126 -26.81 -1.73 7.77
C PRO A 126 -26.65 -0.72 8.92
N ARG A 127 -27.59 0.25 9.00
CA ARG A 127 -27.53 1.29 10.03
C ARG A 127 -27.88 0.75 11.41
N GLY A 128 -27.05 1.04 12.40
CA GLY A 128 -27.28 0.63 13.77
C GLY A 128 -27.02 -0.85 14.04
N GLU A 129 -26.54 -1.62 13.05
CA GLU A 129 -26.18 -3.01 13.19
C GLU A 129 -24.67 -3.19 12.95
N SER A 130 -24.11 -4.29 13.51
CA SER A 130 -22.71 -4.65 13.26
C SER A 130 -22.53 -5.23 11.88
N PHE A 131 -21.44 -4.86 11.20
CA PHE A 131 -21.09 -5.39 9.88
C PHE A 131 -19.58 -5.62 9.77
N LYS A 132 -19.20 -6.59 8.94
CA LYS A 132 -17.80 -6.85 8.63
C LYS A 132 -17.25 -5.77 7.71
N SER A 133 -16.17 -5.12 8.11
CA SER A 133 -15.52 -4.05 7.36
C SER A 133 -15.18 -4.46 5.93
N TYR A 134 -14.67 -5.68 5.74
CA TYR A 134 -14.25 -6.13 4.43
C TYR A 134 -15.40 -6.22 3.42
N ASP A 135 -16.60 -6.60 3.87
CA ASP A 135 -17.75 -6.80 2.98
C ASP A 135 -18.31 -5.48 2.40
N TYR A 136 -17.90 -4.33 2.95
CA TYR A 136 -18.32 -3.00 2.47
C TYR A 136 -17.11 -2.12 2.13
N ILE A 137 -16.22 -1.84 3.10
CA ILE A 137 -15.03 -1.01 2.86
C ILE A 137 -14.07 -1.73 1.90
N GLY A 138 -13.93 -3.05 2.04
CA GLY A 138 -13.17 -3.86 1.10
C GLY A 138 -13.71 -3.78 -0.33
N ARG A 139 -15.05 -3.78 -0.47
CA ARG A 139 -15.71 -3.63 -1.77
C ARG A 139 -15.47 -2.27 -2.42
N ILE A 140 -15.45 -1.19 -1.64
CA ILE A 140 -15.09 0.13 -2.17
C ILE A 140 -13.72 0.07 -2.83
N VAL A 141 -12.76 -0.59 -2.18
CA VAL A 141 -11.41 -0.74 -2.70
C VAL A 141 -11.37 -1.64 -3.94
N THR A 142 -11.91 -2.85 -3.84
CA THR A 142 -11.77 -3.87 -4.88
C THR A 142 -12.55 -3.52 -6.15
N ASP A 143 -13.79 -3.03 -6.01
CA ASP A 143 -14.61 -2.61 -7.16
C ASP A 143 -14.00 -1.37 -7.85
N THR A 144 -13.47 -0.41 -7.07
CA THR A 144 -12.76 0.74 -7.66
C THR A 144 -11.52 0.30 -8.39
N GLN A 145 -10.74 -0.59 -7.79
CA GLN A 145 -9.49 -1.02 -8.36
C GLN A 145 -9.69 -1.74 -9.68
N ILE A 146 -10.62 -2.68 -9.75
CA ILE A 146 -10.85 -3.44 -10.98
C ILE A 146 -11.40 -2.56 -12.11
N GLN A 147 -12.20 -1.55 -11.78
CA GLN A 147 -12.72 -0.61 -12.77
C GLN A 147 -11.67 0.42 -13.22
N THR A 148 -10.74 0.83 -12.37
CA THR A 148 -9.68 1.78 -12.71
C THR A 148 -8.52 1.16 -13.47
N ILE A 149 -8.42 -0.15 -13.53
CA ILE A 149 -7.45 -0.83 -14.39
C ILE A 149 -7.71 -0.49 -15.87
N GLU A 150 -8.93 -0.05 -16.20
CA GLU A 150 -9.34 0.25 -17.57
C GLU A 150 -8.91 -0.81 -18.56
N PHE A 151 -9.14 -2.03 -18.15
CA PHE A 151 -9.21 -3.08 -19.09
C PHE A 151 -10.57 -2.93 -19.77
N PRO A 152 -10.57 -2.59 -21.00
CA PRO A 152 -11.48 -3.32 -21.83
C PRO A 152 -10.84 -4.71 -21.89
N PHE A 153 -11.17 -5.57 -20.95
CA PHE A 153 -10.90 -6.97 -21.16
C PHE A 153 -11.63 -7.32 -22.44
N HIS A 154 -10.88 -7.64 -23.48
CA HIS A 154 -11.49 -8.11 -24.70
C HIS A 154 -12.36 -9.30 -24.34
N ASP A 155 -13.66 -9.24 -24.67
CA ASP A 155 -14.69 -10.20 -24.36
C ASP A 155 -15.02 -10.49 -22.87
N VAL A 156 -14.52 -9.70 -21.92
CA VAL A 156 -14.94 -9.82 -20.51
C VAL A 156 -15.35 -8.46 -19.96
N ASP A 157 -16.59 -8.35 -19.57
CA ASP A 157 -17.07 -7.17 -18.86
C ASP A 157 -16.68 -7.23 -17.37
N VAL A 158 -15.67 -6.43 -16.98
CA VAL A 158 -15.23 -6.30 -15.58
C VAL A 158 -16.28 -5.68 -14.66
N THR A 159 -17.37 -5.17 -15.23
CA THR A 159 -18.51 -4.70 -14.45
C THR A 159 -19.43 -5.85 -14.05
N GLU A 160 -19.26 -7.05 -14.61
CA GLU A 160 -20.01 -8.23 -14.21
C GLU A 160 -19.74 -8.63 -12.76
N ASP A 161 -20.80 -8.97 -12.04
CA ASP A 161 -20.70 -9.23 -10.60
C ASP A 161 -19.78 -10.41 -10.28
N HIS A 162 -19.76 -11.47 -11.09
CA HIS A 162 -18.90 -12.63 -10.85
C HIS A 162 -17.41 -12.29 -10.93
N VAL A 163 -16.99 -11.34 -11.79
CA VAL A 163 -15.59 -10.89 -11.89
C VAL A 163 -15.23 -10.05 -10.67
N LYS A 164 -16.11 -9.12 -10.29
CA LYS A 164 -15.92 -8.29 -9.10
C LYS A 164 -15.90 -9.14 -7.83
N ASP A 165 -16.80 -10.10 -7.73
CA ASP A 165 -16.88 -11.00 -6.57
C ASP A 165 -15.64 -11.87 -6.47
N GLY A 166 -15.18 -12.46 -7.57
CA GLY A 166 -13.95 -13.23 -7.61
C GLY A 166 -12.73 -12.41 -7.19
N PHE A 167 -12.60 -11.18 -7.69
CA PHE A 167 -11.51 -10.28 -7.31
C PHE A 167 -11.58 -9.90 -5.82
N HIS A 168 -12.77 -9.61 -5.31
CA HIS A 168 -12.98 -9.29 -3.91
C HIS A 168 -12.60 -10.45 -3.00
N GLU A 169 -13.05 -11.67 -3.29
CA GLU A 169 -12.68 -12.86 -2.51
C GLU A 169 -11.18 -13.14 -2.57
N TRP A 170 -10.58 -13.00 -3.74
CA TRP A 170 -9.13 -13.16 -3.89
C TRP A 170 -8.33 -12.18 -3.02
N MET A 171 -8.78 -10.93 -2.92
CA MET A 171 -8.14 -9.88 -2.11
C MET A 171 -8.49 -9.95 -0.62
N ARG A 172 -9.29 -10.91 -0.18
CA ARG A 172 -9.69 -11.04 1.23
C ARG A 172 -8.47 -11.19 2.14
N PRO A 173 -8.39 -10.43 3.25
CA PRO A 173 -7.31 -10.58 4.22
C PRO A 173 -7.15 -12.04 4.67
N GLY A 174 -5.97 -12.57 4.54
CA GLY A 174 -5.66 -13.98 4.80
C GLY A 174 -5.56 -14.86 3.56
N ASN A 175 -6.10 -14.46 2.40
CA ASN A 175 -6.01 -15.27 1.18
C ASN A 175 -4.73 -15.02 0.38
N VAL A 176 -4.35 -13.77 0.13
CA VAL A 176 -3.28 -13.49 -0.84
C VAL A 176 -1.97 -13.00 -0.22
N PHE A 177 -1.97 -12.31 0.90
CA PHE A 177 -0.78 -11.55 1.29
C PHE A 177 -0.41 -11.59 2.76
N SER A 178 -0.81 -12.62 3.47
CA SER A 178 -0.49 -12.72 4.90
C SER A 178 0.97 -13.07 5.21
N ASN A 179 1.90 -13.12 4.23
CA ASN A 179 3.13 -13.83 4.51
C ASN A 179 4.43 -13.14 4.19
N PHE A 180 5.15 -12.94 5.26
CA PHE A 180 6.60 -12.86 5.33
C PHE A 180 7.15 -13.81 6.40
N ASN A 181 6.56 -14.96 6.51
CA ASN A 181 7.09 -16.00 7.38
C ASN A 181 8.00 -16.89 6.55
N PRO A 182 9.29 -17.08 6.87
CA PRO A 182 10.14 -18.04 6.19
C PRO A 182 9.60 -19.47 6.26
N ASP A 183 8.74 -19.78 7.22
CA ASP A 183 8.08 -21.08 7.38
C ASP A 183 6.68 -21.12 6.72
N PHE A 184 6.35 -20.11 5.91
CA PHE A 184 5.05 -20.04 5.25
C PHE A 184 4.95 -21.06 4.13
N ASP A 185 3.88 -21.84 4.18
CA ASP A 185 3.48 -22.75 3.12
C ASP A 185 2.84 -21.95 1.97
N TYR A 186 3.66 -21.58 0.98
CA TYR A 186 3.23 -20.83 -0.20
C TYR A 186 2.22 -21.60 -1.06
N ASP A 187 2.08 -22.89 -0.85
CA ASP A 187 1.18 -23.73 -1.66
C ASP A 187 -0.28 -23.66 -1.15
N LYS A 188 -0.49 -23.34 0.10
CA LYS A 188 -1.81 -23.41 0.73
C LYS A 188 -2.77 -22.27 0.39
N PRO A 189 -2.40 -20.97 0.43
CA PRO A 189 -3.27 -19.87 0.01
C PRO A 189 -3.43 -19.76 -1.50
N VAL A 190 -2.43 -20.20 -2.25
CA VAL A 190 -2.45 -20.20 -3.72
C VAL A 190 -3.44 -21.22 -4.25
N ALA A 191 -3.58 -22.37 -3.61
CA ALA A 191 -4.47 -23.43 -4.05
C ALA A 191 -5.96 -23.02 -3.99
N GLU A 192 -6.36 -22.25 -2.98
CA GLU A 192 -7.75 -21.82 -2.80
C GLU A 192 -8.17 -20.68 -3.73
N THR A 193 -7.22 -19.93 -4.25
CA THR A 193 -7.44 -18.78 -5.14
C THR A 193 -6.99 -19.02 -6.58
N THR A 194 -6.44 -20.18 -6.87
CA THR A 194 -5.75 -20.51 -8.13
C THR A 194 -6.68 -20.39 -9.35
N GLU A 195 -7.95 -20.77 -9.24
CA GLU A 195 -8.88 -20.74 -10.37
C GLU A 195 -9.17 -19.31 -10.82
N PHE A 196 -9.51 -18.41 -9.88
CA PHE A 196 -9.72 -17.00 -10.20
C PHE A 196 -8.45 -16.36 -10.75
N TYR A 197 -7.30 -16.67 -10.15
CA TYR A 197 -6.02 -16.18 -10.60
C TYR A 197 -5.69 -16.59 -12.04
N HIS A 198 -5.88 -17.86 -12.38
CA HIS A 198 -5.64 -18.34 -13.74
C HIS A 198 -6.61 -17.74 -14.75
N MET A 199 -7.88 -17.57 -14.37
CA MET A 199 -8.88 -16.87 -15.17
C MET A 199 -8.43 -15.42 -15.40
N PHE A 200 -8.06 -14.69 -14.35
CA PHE A 200 -7.62 -13.31 -14.44
C PHE A 200 -6.34 -13.15 -15.26
N ALA A 201 -5.35 -14.03 -15.05
CA ALA A 201 -4.11 -14.04 -15.83
C ALA A 201 -4.35 -14.27 -17.32
N ARG A 202 -5.28 -15.16 -17.66
CA ARG A 202 -5.69 -15.41 -19.05
C ARG A 202 -6.36 -14.20 -19.67
N ILE A 203 -7.33 -13.62 -18.97
CA ILE A 203 -8.06 -12.42 -19.41
C ILE A 203 -7.08 -11.25 -19.66
N VAL A 204 -6.15 -11.01 -18.76
CA VAL A 204 -5.12 -9.99 -18.91
C VAL A 204 -4.25 -10.25 -20.12
N LYS A 205 -3.83 -11.50 -20.34
CA LYS A 205 -3.01 -11.87 -21.49
C LYS A 205 -3.74 -11.64 -22.82
N GLU A 206 -4.98 -12.10 -22.93
CA GLU A 206 -5.80 -11.96 -24.13
C GLU A 206 -6.08 -10.48 -24.43
N SER A 207 -6.36 -9.69 -23.42
CA SER A 207 -6.55 -8.24 -23.56
C SER A 207 -5.29 -7.51 -23.99
N LEU A 208 -4.13 -7.89 -23.43
CA LEU A 208 -2.83 -7.38 -23.86
C LEU A 208 -2.59 -7.65 -25.34
N GLU A 209 -2.84 -8.87 -25.78
CA GLU A 209 -2.65 -9.25 -27.20
C GLU A 209 -3.56 -8.42 -28.11
N TYR A 210 -4.83 -8.23 -27.73
CA TYR A 210 -5.77 -7.40 -28.48
C TYR A 210 -5.29 -5.94 -28.59
N TYR A 211 -5.03 -5.26 -27.45
CA TYR A 211 -4.62 -3.86 -27.47
C TYR A 211 -3.30 -3.61 -28.18
N MET A 212 -2.40 -4.55 -28.13
CA MET A 212 -1.11 -4.45 -28.80
C MET A 212 -1.20 -4.61 -30.31
N LEU A 213 -2.17 -5.37 -30.79
CA LEU A 213 -2.32 -5.67 -32.21
C LEU A 213 -3.34 -4.76 -32.88
N GLU A 214 -4.47 -4.49 -32.23
CA GLU A 214 -5.64 -3.84 -32.83
C GLU A 214 -5.81 -2.38 -32.41
N GLU A 215 -5.50 -2.02 -31.16
CA GLU A 215 -5.73 -0.67 -30.62
C GLU A 215 -4.48 -0.07 -29.94
N ARG A 216 -3.39 0.06 -30.69
CA ARG A 216 -2.09 0.52 -30.16
C ARG A 216 -2.07 1.94 -29.60
N ASP A 217 -2.97 2.79 -30.06
CA ASP A 217 -3.01 4.22 -29.72
C ASP A 217 -4.02 4.54 -28.59
N ALA A 218 -4.72 3.53 -28.06
CA ALA A 218 -5.65 3.75 -26.95
C ALA A 218 -4.90 4.22 -25.69
N ASP A 219 -5.44 5.22 -25.01
CA ASP A 219 -4.87 5.76 -23.75
C ASP A 219 -5.19 4.84 -22.57
N THR A 220 -4.73 3.60 -22.64
CA THR A 220 -4.87 2.59 -21.60
C THR A 220 -3.57 2.41 -20.83
N MET A 221 -3.66 1.86 -19.61
CA MET A 221 -2.49 1.48 -18.85
C MET A 221 -1.65 0.42 -19.57
N ILE A 222 -2.30 -0.48 -20.31
CA ILE A 222 -1.62 -1.50 -21.12
C ILE A 222 -0.73 -0.83 -22.17
N ASN A 223 -1.30 0.10 -22.92
CA ASN A 223 -0.54 0.79 -23.97
C ASN A 223 0.56 1.67 -23.39
N MET A 224 0.33 2.30 -22.25
CA MET A 224 1.38 2.99 -21.51
C MET A 224 2.52 2.05 -21.14
N ALA A 225 2.22 0.90 -20.56
CA ALA A 225 3.22 -0.08 -20.17
C ALA A 225 3.95 -0.68 -21.39
N TYR A 226 3.23 -0.95 -22.47
CA TYR A 226 3.79 -1.41 -23.75
C TYR A 226 4.74 -0.39 -24.37
N ASN A 227 4.33 0.86 -24.47
CA ASN A 227 5.16 1.93 -25.02
C ASN A 227 6.41 2.21 -24.19
N LEU A 228 6.36 1.95 -22.88
CA LEU A 228 7.53 1.97 -22.01
C LEU A 228 8.47 0.80 -22.30
N SER A 229 7.93 -0.38 -22.58
CA SER A 229 8.72 -1.59 -22.79
C SER A 229 9.47 -1.58 -24.12
N ASP A 230 8.88 -1.02 -25.18
CA ASP A 230 9.46 -1.01 -26.51
C ASP A 230 10.71 -0.13 -26.63
N LYS A 231 10.91 0.79 -25.73
CA LYS A 231 11.93 1.82 -25.90
C LYS A 231 13.23 1.64 -25.12
N GLN A 232 13.26 0.90 -24.00
CA GLN A 232 14.46 0.92 -23.13
C GLN A 232 14.61 -0.24 -22.13
N TRP A 233 13.88 -1.36 -22.26
CA TRP A 233 13.95 -2.42 -21.25
C TRP A 233 14.90 -3.55 -21.66
N GLU A 234 16.08 -3.59 -21.05
CA GLU A 234 17.08 -4.65 -21.26
C GLU A 234 16.65 -6.04 -20.78
N TYR A 235 15.47 -6.22 -20.18
CA TYR A 235 15.15 -7.41 -19.39
C TYR A 235 14.41 -8.52 -20.12
N ASN A 236 13.88 -8.28 -21.28
CA ASN A 236 13.30 -9.33 -22.11
C ASN A 236 12.97 -8.82 -23.49
N ASP A 237 13.29 -9.60 -24.49
CA ASP A 237 12.93 -9.38 -25.88
C ASP A 237 11.41 -9.45 -26.13
N ASN A 238 10.58 -9.56 -25.05
CA ASN A 238 9.14 -9.64 -25.14
C ASN A 238 8.45 -8.53 -24.33
N PRO A 239 8.12 -7.38 -24.97
CA PRO A 239 7.39 -6.27 -24.37
C PRO A 239 6.01 -6.67 -23.81
N ARG A 240 5.41 -7.77 -24.32
CA ARG A 240 4.13 -8.29 -23.85
C ARG A 240 4.18 -8.73 -22.40
N ILE A 241 5.26 -9.44 -22.03
CA ILE A 241 5.46 -9.92 -20.66
C ILE A 241 5.59 -8.74 -19.70
N MET A 242 6.30 -7.69 -20.08
CA MET A 242 6.53 -6.53 -19.22
C MET A 242 5.25 -5.75 -18.91
N GLY A 243 4.43 -5.48 -19.94
CA GLY A 243 3.14 -4.81 -19.71
C GLY A 243 2.19 -5.61 -18.84
N TYR A 244 2.07 -6.90 -19.12
CA TYR A 244 1.30 -7.86 -18.34
C TYR A 244 1.71 -7.86 -16.85
N MET A 245 2.97 -7.97 -16.62
CA MET A 245 3.57 -8.07 -15.32
C MET A 245 3.41 -6.78 -14.51
N PHE A 246 3.50 -5.60 -15.16
CA PHE A 246 3.28 -4.32 -14.53
C PHE A 246 1.86 -4.17 -13.97
N ILE A 247 0.88 -4.49 -14.79
CA ILE A 247 -0.52 -4.33 -14.43
C ILE A 247 -0.89 -5.30 -13.32
N GLN A 248 -0.48 -6.55 -13.46
CA GLN A 248 -0.83 -7.59 -12.51
C GLN A 248 -0.32 -7.29 -11.10
N SER A 249 0.89 -6.83 -10.97
CA SER A 249 1.50 -6.68 -9.65
C SER A 249 1.14 -5.37 -8.96
N LEU A 250 1.22 -4.24 -9.66
CA LEU A 250 1.01 -2.96 -9.03
C LEU A 250 -0.46 -2.69 -8.77
N TRP A 251 -1.30 -2.86 -9.77
CA TRP A 251 -2.70 -2.51 -9.68
C TRP A 251 -3.55 -3.56 -8.98
N THR A 252 -3.28 -4.82 -9.21
CA THR A 252 -4.14 -5.87 -8.65
C THR A 252 -3.79 -6.24 -7.22
N VAL A 253 -2.59 -5.94 -6.76
CA VAL A 253 -2.10 -6.43 -5.48
C VAL A 253 -1.65 -5.31 -4.55
N VAL A 254 -0.72 -4.47 -5.01
CA VAL A 254 -0.08 -3.48 -4.15
C VAL A 254 -1.09 -2.40 -3.74
N ILE A 255 -1.72 -1.77 -4.71
CA ILE A 255 -2.64 -0.65 -4.45
C ILE A 255 -3.83 -1.05 -3.60
N PRO A 256 -4.58 -2.14 -3.91
CA PRO A 256 -5.72 -2.54 -3.09
C PRO A 256 -5.34 -2.86 -1.65
N THR A 257 -4.21 -3.52 -1.42
CA THR A 257 -3.78 -3.89 -0.07
C THR A 257 -3.48 -2.65 0.78
N PHE A 258 -2.74 -1.68 0.22
CA PHE A 258 -2.46 -0.43 0.93
C PHE A 258 -3.72 0.42 1.11
N ALA A 259 -4.58 0.53 0.08
CA ALA A 259 -5.83 1.28 0.15
C ALA A 259 -6.79 0.68 1.20
N LEU A 260 -6.93 -0.65 1.22
CA LEU A 260 -7.74 -1.34 2.22
C LEU A 260 -7.27 -1.04 3.63
N SER A 261 -5.97 -1.18 3.89
CA SER A 261 -5.37 -0.88 5.19
C SER A 261 -5.66 0.57 5.62
N MET A 262 -5.44 1.52 4.72
CA MET A 262 -5.64 2.94 5.04
C MET A 262 -7.11 3.31 5.24
N TYR A 263 -8.04 2.73 4.46
CA TYR A 263 -9.47 3.06 4.59
C TYR A 263 -10.07 2.42 5.85
N GLN A 264 -9.66 1.21 6.20
CA GLN A 264 -10.07 0.58 7.45
C GLN A 264 -9.51 1.32 8.67
N ASP A 265 -8.24 1.74 8.63
CA ASP A 265 -7.63 2.55 9.69
C ASP A 265 -8.32 3.91 9.83
N LEU A 266 -8.66 4.55 8.70
CA LEU A 266 -9.43 5.79 8.71
C LEU A 266 -10.79 5.62 9.42
N CYS A 267 -11.52 4.54 9.12
CA CYS A 267 -12.79 4.23 9.79
C CYS A 267 -12.60 3.97 11.28
N MET A 268 -11.51 3.27 11.66
CA MET A 268 -11.16 3.10 13.08
C MET A 268 -10.87 4.44 13.76
N ASN A 269 -10.21 5.38 13.08
CA ASN A 269 -9.93 6.70 13.63
C ASN A 269 -11.22 7.52 13.84
N LEU A 270 -12.21 7.41 12.95
CA LEU A 270 -13.55 7.98 13.17
C LEU A 270 -14.22 7.41 14.44
N CYS A 271 -14.02 6.12 14.72
CA CYS A 271 -14.53 5.49 15.95
C CYS A 271 -13.78 5.92 17.21
N LYS A 272 -12.45 6.05 17.12
CA LYS A 272 -11.56 6.30 18.28
C LYS A 272 -11.62 7.74 18.78
N TYR A 273 -11.91 8.70 17.90
CA TYR A 273 -11.81 10.14 18.19
C TYR A 273 -13.12 10.90 18.01
N PRO A 274 -14.18 10.55 18.77
CA PRO A 274 -15.53 11.15 18.59
C PRO A 274 -15.55 12.66 18.78
N ASP A 275 -14.74 13.22 19.68
CA ASP A 275 -14.65 14.66 19.89
C ASP A 275 -14.04 15.38 18.69
N ILE A 276 -13.04 14.76 18.05
CA ILE A 276 -12.46 15.30 16.80
C ILE A 276 -13.46 15.15 15.66
N VAL A 277 -14.20 14.05 15.59
CA VAL A 277 -15.27 13.83 14.62
C VAL A 277 -16.34 14.93 14.74
N LYS A 278 -16.73 15.31 15.96
CA LYS A 278 -17.63 16.45 16.17
C LYS A 278 -17.05 17.74 15.59
N ARG A 279 -15.79 18.05 15.87
CA ARG A 279 -15.12 19.26 15.33
C ARG A 279 -15.11 19.30 13.81
N ILE A 280 -14.79 18.17 13.14
CA ILE A 280 -14.80 18.14 11.67
C ILE A 280 -16.19 18.12 11.05
N ARG A 281 -17.25 17.79 11.82
CA ARG A 281 -18.64 18.01 11.41
C ARG A 281 -19.00 19.49 11.42
N ASP A 282 -18.61 20.19 12.49
CA ASP A 282 -18.88 21.62 12.67
C ASP A 282 -18.06 22.48 11.71
N ASP A 283 -16.85 22.05 11.37
CA ASP A 283 -15.94 22.72 10.44
C ASP A 283 -15.30 21.74 9.45
N ARG A 284 -15.87 21.61 8.26
CA ARG A 284 -15.40 20.72 7.19
C ARG A 284 -14.02 21.09 6.62
N SER A 285 -13.51 22.30 6.87
CA SER A 285 -12.14 22.65 6.48
C SER A 285 -11.08 21.82 7.22
N LEU A 286 -11.45 21.21 8.35
CA LEU A 286 -10.57 20.32 9.12
C LEU A 286 -10.47 18.90 8.55
N VAL A 287 -11.26 18.53 7.53
CA VAL A 287 -11.24 17.19 6.92
C VAL A 287 -9.88 16.85 6.36
N THR A 288 -9.22 17.77 5.68
CA THR A 288 -7.85 17.58 5.16
C THR A 288 -6.85 17.32 6.29
N LYS A 289 -6.99 18.00 7.43
CA LYS A 289 -6.14 17.80 8.60
C LYS A 289 -6.36 16.43 9.23
N PHE A 290 -7.61 15.99 9.32
CA PHE A 290 -7.96 14.65 9.80
C PHE A 290 -7.39 13.56 8.88
N ALA A 291 -7.54 13.71 7.57
CA ALA A 291 -6.97 12.78 6.58
C ALA A 291 -5.43 12.69 6.70
N ARG A 292 -4.76 13.85 6.82
CA ARG A 292 -3.31 13.93 7.00
C ARG A 292 -2.85 13.22 8.27
N GLU A 293 -3.55 13.43 9.39
CA GLU A 293 -3.19 12.83 10.66
C GLU A 293 -3.48 11.32 10.68
N SER A 294 -4.59 10.88 10.07
CA SER A 294 -4.84 9.46 9.84
C SER A 294 -3.72 8.81 9.02
N MET A 295 -3.26 9.47 7.96
CA MET A 295 -2.12 8.98 7.17
C MET A 295 -0.84 8.91 8.00
N ARG A 296 -0.58 9.91 8.86
CA ARG A 296 0.64 9.93 9.70
C ARG A 296 0.68 8.75 10.65
N LEU A 297 -0.45 8.42 11.26
CA LEU A 297 -0.57 7.35 12.24
C LEU A 297 -0.89 5.98 11.63
N ALA A 298 -1.15 5.92 10.33
CA ALA A 298 -1.51 4.68 9.64
C ALA A 298 -0.47 3.57 9.86
N PRO A 299 -0.88 2.30 9.98
CA PRO A 299 0.00 1.17 10.30
C PRO A 299 0.83 0.71 9.09
N LEU A 300 1.42 1.67 8.38
CA LEU A 300 2.32 1.46 7.27
C LEU A 300 3.76 1.53 7.77
N LYS A 301 4.42 0.37 7.82
CA LYS A 301 5.72 0.23 8.47
C LYS A 301 6.87 0.78 7.64
N GLY A 302 6.73 0.78 6.31
CA GLY A 302 7.77 1.22 5.40
C GLY A 302 8.25 0.14 4.46
N GLY A 303 9.41 0.33 3.84
CA GLY A 303 9.93 -0.57 2.82
C GLY A 303 11.31 -1.09 3.12
N ILE A 304 11.52 -2.38 2.83
CA ILE A 304 12.83 -3.02 2.90
C ILE A 304 13.65 -2.62 1.66
N ARG A 305 14.95 -2.47 1.84
CA ARG A 305 15.95 -2.24 0.79
C ARG A 305 17.10 -3.21 0.93
N ASP A 306 17.68 -3.64 -0.17
CA ASP A 306 18.96 -4.37 -0.17
C ASP A 306 20.12 -3.38 -0.23
N ILE A 307 21.20 -3.69 0.46
CA ILE A 307 22.45 -2.93 0.45
C ILE A 307 23.28 -3.46 -0.72
N THR A 308 23.46 -2.65 -1.75
CA THR A 308 24.12 -3.07 -3.01
C THR A 308 25.63 -3.07 -2.92
N GLU A 309 26.18 -2.24 -2.03
CA GLU A 309 27.61 -2.12 -1.76
C GLU A 309 27.85 -1.84 -0.27
N THR A 310 29.00 -2.25 0.23
CA THR A 310 29.36 -1.92 1.62
C THR A 310 29.59 -0.42 1.75
N VAL A 311 28.88 0.20 2.68
CA VAL A 311 28.94 1.66 2.92
C VAL A 311 29.16 1.95 4.41
N ASP A 312 29.93 3.01 4.71
CA ASP A 312 29.93 3.63 6.03
C ASP A 312 28.72 4.58 6.12
N TYR A 313 27.78 4.22 6.99
CA TYR A 313 26.61 5.03 7.28
C TYR A 313 26.69 5.57 8.69
N HIS A 314 27.10 6.84 8.83
CA HIS A 314 27.30 7.52 10.11
C HIS A 314 28.24 6.79 11.08
N GLY A 315 29.37 6.29 10.58
CA GLY A 315 30.37 5.57 11.37
C GLY A 315 30.06 4.10 11.63
N TYR A 316 29.02 3.56 10.97
CA TYR A 316 28.64 2.17 11.04
C TYR A 316 28.73 1.51 9.67
N LYS A 317 29.31 0.32 9.66
CA LYS A 317 29.46 -0.46 8.44
C LYS A 317 28.15 -1.16 8.10
N PHE A 318 27.56 -0.76 6.99
CA PHE A 318 26.43 -1.44 6.36
C PHE A 318 26.96 -2.35 5.27
N ASP A 319 26.96 -3.65 5.51
CA ASP A 319 27.60 -4.61 4.62
C ASP A 319 26.75 -4.87 3.38
N GLN A 320 27.43 -5.03 2.23
CA GLN A 320 26.85 -5.48 0.98
C GLN A 320 26.06 -6.78 1.16
N ASN A 321 24.94 -6.92 0.47
CA ASN A 321 23.98 -8.00 0.57
C ASN A 321 23.23 -8.06 1.92
N GLY A 322 23.45 -7.09 2.80
CA GLY A 322 22.58 -6.84 3.96
C GLY A 322 21.28 -6.17 3.55
N ARG A 323 20.42 -5.96 4.53
CA ARG A 323 19.12 -5.29 4.33
C ARG A 323 18.92 -4.14 5.31
N VAL A 324 18.14 -3.17 4.87
CA VAL A 324 17.68 -2.05 5.70
C VAL A 324 16.17 -1.88 5.55
N LEU A 325 15.47 -1.74 6.69
CA LEU A 325 14.09 -1.29 6.72
C LEU A 325 14.07 0.23 6.88
N LEU A 326 13.49 0.93 5.91
CA LEU A 326 13.13 2.34 6.06
C LEU A 326 11.79 2.42 6.80
N TYR A 327 11.86 2.57 8.13
CA TYR A 327 10.73 2.43 9.03
C TYR A 327 9.92 3.73 9.09
N THR A 328 9.02 3.92 8.12
CA THR A 328 8.17 5.13 8.00
C THR A 328 7.25 5.32 9.19
N TYR A 329 6.78 4.24 9.80
CA TYR A 329 5.96 4.31 11.01
C TYR A 329 6.69 5.01 12.16
N GLY A 330 7.95 4.65 12.40
CA GLY A 330 8.81 5.34 13.37
C GLY A 330 9.06 6.79 12.98
N ALA A 331 9.45 7.04 11.73
CA ALA A 331 9.75 8.40 11.25
C ALA A 331 8.55 9.36 11.38
N ASN A 332 7.33 8.87 11.20
CA ASN A 332 6.11 9.65 11.41
C ASN A 332 5.78 9.91 12.90
N ARG A 333 6.55 9.31 13.80
CA ARG A 333 6.46 9.49 15.26
C ARG A 333 7.72 10.09 15.86
N ASP A 334 8.58 10.67 15.02
CA ASP A 334 9.83 11.30 15.46
C ASP A 334 9.53 12.54 16.30
N PRO A 335 9.86 12.55 17.62
CA PRO A 335 9.55 13.64 18.53
C PRO A 335 10.31 14.94 18.20
N LYS A 336 11.36 14.85 17.40
CA LYS A 336 12.07 16.03 16.86
C LYS A 336 11.20 16.83 15.90
N TYR A 337 10.27 16.18 15.21
CA TYR A 337 9.45 16.76 14.15
C TYR A 337 7.97 16.83 14.50
N PHE A 338 7.47 15.97 15.36
CA PHE A 338 6.06 15.89 15.74
C PHE A 338 5.93 16.06 17.25
N LYS A 339 5.29 17.14 17.65
CA LYS A 339 4.97 17.36 19.07
C LYS A 339 3.89 16.35 19.50
N ASP A 340 4.09 15.69 20.66
CA ASP A 340 3.22 14.62 21.14
C ASP A 340 2.93 13.59 20.02
N PRO A 341 3.97 12.87 19.55
CA PRO A 341 3.96 12.16 18.28
C PRO A 341 3.01 10.98 18.23
N LEU A 342 2.57 10.45 19.37
CA LEU A 342 1.62 9.34 19.47
C LEU A 342 0.16 9.81 19.54
N GLU A 343 -0.07 11.11 19.79
CA GLU A 343 -1.42 11.65 19.86
C GLU A 343 -1.97 12.00 18.47
N PHE A 344 -3.26 11.77 18.28
CA PHE A 344 -4.00 12.21 17.10
C PHE A 344 -4.40 13.69 17.24
N LYS A 345 -3.81 14.57 16.45
CA LYS A 345 -4.01 16.03 16.53
C LYS A 345 -4.25 16.64 15.15
N LEU A 346 -5.19 17.59 15.08
CA LEU A 346 -5.42 18.35 13.85
C LEU A 346 -4.48 19.56 13.72
N GLU A 347 -3.92 20.05 14.83
CA GLU A 347 -3.09 21.25 14.92
C GLU A 347 -1.60 20.88 14.70
N ARG A 348 -1.24 20.63 13.42
CA ARG A 348 0.12 20.26 13.00
C ARG A 348 0.58 21.04 11.77
N ASP A 349 0.15 22.30 11.66
CA ASP A 349 0.39 23.09 10.45
C ASP A 349 1.88 23.42 10.26
N ASP A 350 2.64 23.57 11.36
CA ASP A 350 4.07 23.87 11.36
C ASP A 350 4.95 22.60 11.30
N GLU A 351 4.34 21.40 11.31
CA GLU A 351 5.06 20.13 11.28
C GLU A 351 5.21 19.60 9.84
N PRO A 352 6.23 18.78 9.55
CA PRO A 352 6.44 18.25 8.21
C PRO A 352 5.32 17.33 7.76
N LEU A 353 5.19 17.14 6.45
CA LEU A 353 4.31 16.11 5.90
C LEU A 353 4.80 14.72 6.29
N PRO A 354 3.88 13.79 6.59
CA PRO A 354 4.24 12.41 6.90
C PRO A 354 4.90 11.72 5.70
N VAL A 355 5.80 10.79 6.00
CA VAL A 355 6.49 9.97 4.99
C VAL A 355 5.83 8.61 4.78
N THR A 356 4.57 8.48 5.12
CA THR A 356 3.76 7.25 5.03
C THR A 356 3.79 6.64 3.64
N LEU A 357 3.74 7.47 2.61
CA LEU A 357 3.78 7.06 1.20
C LEU A 357 5.21 7.11 0.62
N ALA A 358 6.19 6.77 1.45
CA ALA A 358 7.62 6.80 1.16
C ALA A 358 8.18 8.22 0.92
N TYR A 359 9.47 8.31 0.63
CA TYR A 359 10.18 9.56 0.39
C TYR A 359 11.21 9.40 -0.73
N GLY A 360 11.60 10.50 -1.38
CA GLY A 360 12.62 10.51 -2.40
C GLY A 360 12.15 9.91 -3.74
N PRO A 361 13.05 9.27 -4.51
CA PRO A 361 12.74 8.73 -5.83
C PRO A 361 11.54 7.78 -5.83
N HIS A 362 11.39 6.99 -4.77
CA HIS A 362 10.30 6.01 -4.60
C HIS A 362 9.05 6.58 -3.89
N HIS A 363 8.93 7.90 -3.75
CA HIS A 363 7.68 8.50 -3.27
C HIS A 363 6.48 8.07 -4.14
N CYS A 364 5.36 7.75 -3.51
CA CYS A 364 4.18 7.22 -4.18
C CYS A 364 3.68 8.12 -5.32
N THR A 365 3.50 7.56 -6.50
CA THR A 365 2.95 8.28 -7.67
C THR A 365 1.48 8.65 -7.50
N GLY A 366 0.74 7.89 -6.68
CA GLY A 366 -0.67 8.12 -6.37
C GLY A 366 -0.93 9.01 -5.15
N ASP A 367 0.08 9.63 -4.55
CA ASP A 367 -0.04 10.40 -3.29
C ASP A 367 -1.21 11.40 -3.31
N PHE A 368 -1.35 12.16 -4.39
CA PHE A 368 -2.43 13.16 -4.52
C PHE A 368 -3.83 12.53 -4.60
N LEU A 369 -3.97 11.36 -5.26
CA LEU A 369 -5.24 10.63 -5.32
C LEU A 369 -5.59 10.02 -3.96
N VAL A 370 -4.62 9.44 -3.28
CA VAL A 370 -4.82 8.87 -1.93
C VAL A 370 -5.36 9.93 -0.98
N LYS A 371 -4.73 11.09 -0.92
CA LYS A 371 -5.20 12.21 -0.08
C LYS A 371 -6.63 12.65 -0.44
N HIS A 372 -6.88 12.81 -1.73
CA HIS A 372 -8.20 13.19 -2.23
C HIS A 372 -9.28 12.15 -1.89
N PHE A 373 -8.99 10.87 -2.05
CA PHE A 373 -9.93 9.81 -1.73
C PHE A 373 -10.23 9.71 -0.24
N LEU A 374 -9.23 9.91 0.63
CA LEU A 374 -9.45 9.96 2.08
C LEU A 374 -10.40 11.09 2.45
N GLU A 375 -10.24 12.28 1.87
CA GLU A 375 -11.15 13.41 2.12
C GLU A 375 -12.57 13.11 1.63
N ILE A 376 -12.73 12.48 0.46
CA ILE A 376 -14.02 12.05 -0.06
C ILE A 376 -14.67 11.03 0.89
N ILE A 377 -13.93 10.05 1.39
CA ILE A 377 -14.43 9.06 2.35
C ILE A 377 -14.94 9.76 3.60
N ILE A 378 -14.11 10.61 4.23
CA ILE A 378 -14.47 11.30 5.46
C ILE A 378 -15.77 12.10 5.29
N ASN A 379 -15.86 12.94 4.24
CA ASN A 379 -17.05 13.72 3.99
C ASN A 379 -18.30 12.85 3.81
N ASN A 380 -18.19 11.79 3.00
CA ASN A 380 -19.30 10.88 2.76
C ASN A 380 -19.73 10.09 4.00
N MET A 381 -18.78 9.70 4.85
CA MET A 381 -19.06 9.05 6.14
C MET A 381 -19.78 9.98 7.08
N LEU A 382 -19.30 11.22 7.20
CA LEU A 382 -19.90 12.23 8.07
C LEU A 382 -21.30 12.67 7.61
N ASP A 383 -21.58 12.66 6.31
CA ASP A 383 -22.89 13.02 5.77
C ASP A 383 -23.94 11.91 5.97
N ARG A 384 -23.52 10.65 6.11
CA ARG A 384 -24.41 9.49 6.18
C ARG A 384 -24.63 8.96 7.59
N PHE A 385 -23.63 9.06 8.46
CA PHE A 385 -23.63 8.41 9.76
C PHE A 385 -23.35 9.43 10.86
N GLU A 386 -24.09 9.36 11.93
CA GLU A 386 -23.89 10.22 13.10
C GLU A 386 -22.85 9.65 14.06
N THR A 387 -22.84 8.33 14.22
CA THR A 387 -21.97 7.65 15.17
C THR A 387 -21.18 6.53 14.50
N PHE A 388 -19.98 6.28 15.04
CA PHE A 388 -19.03 5.26 14.58
C PHE A 388 -18.55 4.44 15.77
N GLU A 389 -18.65 3.12 15.68
CA GLU A 389 -18.29 2.20 16.75
C GLU A 389 -17.52 0.99 16.17
N ILE A 390 -16.46 0.53 16.87
CA ILE A 390 -15.79 -0.74 16.59
C ILE A 390 -16.48 -1.79 17.45
N THR A 391 -17.17 -2.74 16.82
CA THR A 391 -17.87 -3.82 17.53
C THR A 391 -17.01 -5.07 17.70
N ARG A 392 -16.04 -5.26 16.80
CA ARG A 392 -15.04 -6.31 16.90
C ARG A 392 -13.67 -5.80 16.49
N LYS A 393 -12.68 -5.96 17.38
CA LYS A 393 -11.28 -5.64 17.07
C LYS A 393 -10.75 -6.60 16.01
N PRO A 394 -9.91 -6.13 15.08
CA PRO A 394 -9.34 -6.98 14.04
C PRO A 394 -8.30 -7.94 14.60
N GLU A 395 -8.11 -9.04 13.92
CA GLU A 395 -6.82 -9.72 13.84
C GLU A 395 -5.92 -8.92 12.89
N LEU A 396 -4.69 -8.64 13.32
CA LEU A 396 -3.74 -7.86 12.54
C LEU A 396 -2.81 -8.80 11.76
N LEU A 397 -2.84 -8.71 10.45
CA LEU A 397 -2.00 -9.52 9.58
C LEU A 397 -0.97 -8.64 8.87
N PRO A 398 0.33 -9.01 8.91
CA PRO A 398 1.33 -8.36 8.08
C PRO A 398 1.05 -8.66 6.60
N ALA A 399 1.17 -7.65 5.77
CA ALA A 399 1.00 -7.78 4.34
C ALA A 399 2.12 -7.05 3.58
N MET A 400 2.24 -7.32 2.28
CA MET A 400 3.22 -6.66 1.44
C MET A 400 4.64 -6.69 2.03
N PHE A 401 5.12 -7.89 2.37
CA PHE A 401 6.43 -8.07 2.97
C PHE A 401 6.62 -7.33 4.31
N GLY A 402 5.56 -7.27 5.11
CA GLY A 402 5.57 -6.53 6.37
C GLY A 402 5.52 -5.01 6.21
N SER A 403 5.41 -4.49 4.98
CA SER A 403 5.33 -3.04 4.75
C SER A 403 4.04 -2.42 5.23
N THR A 404 2.96 -3.18 5.28
CA THR A 404 1.65 -2.74 5.77
C THR A 404 0.99 -3.79 6.65
N THR A 405 -0.13 -3.42 7.25
CA THR A 405 -0.97 -4.29 8.08
C THR A 405 -2.36 -4.31 7.49
N VAL A 406 -2.93 -5.49 7.30
CA VAL A 406 -4.34 -5.63 6.95
C VAL A 406 -5.14 -6.09 8.17
N PHE A 407 -6.39 -5.66 8.23
CA PHE A 407 -7.28 -5.88 9.36
C PHE A 407 -8.29 -6.97 9.01
N LYS A 408 -8.02 -8.18 9.49
CA LYS A 408 -8.92 -9.33 9.33
C LYS A 408 -9.99 -9.30 10.41
N ASP A 409 -11.21 -9.69 10.07
CA ASP A 409 -12.35 -9.79 10.99
C ASP A 409 -12.71 -8.51 11.76
N LEU A 410 -12.33 -7.34 11.24
CA LEU A 410 -12.72 -6.05 11.78
C LEU A 410 -14.22 -5.80 11.54
N GLU A 411 -14.95 -5.47 12.60
CA GLU A 411 -16.37 -5.12 12.49
C GLU A 411 -16.65 -3.73 13.03
N PHE A 412 -17.56 -3.05 12.35
CA PHE A 412 -18.04 -1.73 12.69
C PHE A 412 -19.56 -1.73 12.87
N LYS A 413 -20.04 -0.69 13.57
CA LYS A 413 -21.45 -0.29 13.60
C LYS A 413 -21.52 1.21 13.40
N PHE A 414 -22.26 1.63 12.38
CA PHE A 414 -22.48 3.02 12.04
C PHE A 414 -23.97 3.36 12.13
N SER A 415 -24.33 4.50 12.72
CA SER A 415 -25.71 4.91 12.93
C SER A 415 -25.98 6.27 12.35
#